data_b9d2eeb63838ffb97f038fbd6bab6771
#
_entry.id   b9d2eeb63838ffb97f038fbd6bab6771
#
_cell.length_a   1.000
_cell.length_b   1.000
_cell.length_c   1.000
_cell.angle_alpha   90.00
_cell.angle_beta   90.00
_cell.angle_gamma   90.00
#
_symmetry.space_group_name_H-M   'P 1'
#
loop_
_entity.id
_entity.type
_entity.pdbx_description
1 polymer ?
#
loop_
_entity_poly.entity_id
_entity_poly.type
_entity_poly.pdbx_seq_one_letter_code
_entity_poly.pdbx_strand_id
1 'polypeptide(L)'
;RDCLLSRGLGDVYKRQIDSGAMYRAVTLYSIENGIFKGNEIDTERLQKEIGNIHISFQLNPSTGRPDTYLNGVNVENKIRSMEVSSRVSPIATLGFVREAMVAQQQVMGNSKGIVMDGRDIGTTVFPDAELKIFVTATPEIRAQRRYDELKAKGQEASFDEILENVKQRDYIDQNREVSPLRKADDALLLDNTTMTISQQKEWLQKQFDKTIKG
;
A
#
# COMPACT_ATOMS: atom_id res chain seq x y z
N ARG A 1 -5.30 -4.90 5.54
CA ARG A 1 -5.70 -4.90 4.14
C ARG A 1 -4.77 -5.80 3.41
N ASP A 2 -5.35 -6.80 2.79
CA ASP A 2 -4.58 -7.85 2.20
C ASP A 2 -4.10 -7.41 0.82
N CYS A 3 -2.82 -7.26 0.69
CA CYS A 3 -2.08 -7.20 -0.56
C CYS A 3 -2.40 -8.40 -1.50
N LEU A 4 -3.19 -9.36 -1.04
CA LEU A 4 -3.63 -10.53 -1.79
C LEU A 4 -4.71 -10.21 -2.84
N LEU A 5 -5.44 -9.10 -2.72
CA LEU A 5 -6.53 -8.74 -3.63
C LEU A 5 -6.02 -8.13 -4.93
N SER A 6 -5.08 -7.21 -4.83
CA SER A 6 -4.41 -6.67 -6.00
C SER A 6 -3.59 -7.74 -6.75
N ARG A 7 -3.12 -8.77 -6.05
CA ARG A 7 -2.43 -9.92 -6.64
C ARG A 7 -3.29 -10.69 -7.65
N GLY A 8 -4.59 -10.83 -7.41
CA GLY A 8 -5.50 -11.52 -8.33
C GLY A 8 -5.71 -10.79 -9.66
N LEU A 9 -5.79 -9.46 -9.63
CA LEU A 9 -5.89 -8.63 -10.83
C LEU A 9 -4.51 -8.35 -11.44
N GLY A 10 -3.45 -8.26 -10.63
CA GLY A 10 -2.08 -8.10 -11.09
C GLY A 10 -1.55 -9.29 -11.91
N ASP A 11 -2.06 -10.51 -11.66
CA ASP A 11 -1.73 -11.68 -12.47
C ASP A 11 -2.27 -11.56 -13.91
N VAL A 12 -3.36 -10.80 -14.11
CA VAL A 12 -3.96 -10.52 -15.42
C VAL A 12 -3.32 -9.28 -16.06
N TYR A 13 -2.97 -8.27 -15.21
CA TYR A 13 -2.32 -7.03 -15.61
C TYR A 13 -0.92 -6.99 -15.02
N LYS A 14 0.09 -7.08 -15.86
CA LYS A 14 1.52 -7.10 -15.50
C LYS A 14 2.05 -5.82 -14.82
N ARG A 15 1.19 -4.87 -14.44
CA ARG A 15 1.57 -3.57 -13.86
C ARG A 15 0.80 -3.29 -12.57
N GLN A 16 1.12 -4.05 -11.55
CA GLN A 16 0.61 -3.78 -10.19
C GLN A 16 1.52 -2.76 -9.50
N ILE A 17 0.91 -1.81 -8.79
CA ILE A 17 1.58 -0.78 -8.00
C ILE A 17 1.08 -0.84 -6.56
N ASP A 18 1.98 -1.12 -5.61
CA ASP A 18 1.74 -1.07 -4.17
C ASP A 18 2.09 0.34 -3.66
N SER A 19 1.09 1.22 -3.51
CA SER A 19 1.35 2.57 -3.01
C SER A 19 1.93 2.55 -1.59
N GLY A 20 1.60 1.56 -0.78
CA GLY A 20 2.19 1.37 0.55
C GLY A 20 3.69 1.13 0.51
N ALA A 21 4.20 0.45 -0.52
CA ALA A 21 5.63 0.29 -0.73
C ALA A 21 6.33 1.61 -1.02
N MET A 22 5.65 2.57 -1.67
CA MET A 22 6.22 3.91 -1.91
C MET A 22 6.49 4.66 -0.60
N TYR A 23 5.53 4.70 0.33
CA TYR A 23 5.74 5.31 1.65
C TYR A 23 6.82 4.59 2.47
N ARG A 24 6.93 3.28 2.34
CA ARG A 24 8.01 2.50 2.94
C ARG A 24 9.37 2.83 2.33
N ALA A 25 9.44 3.09 1.03
CA ALA A 25 10.67 3.51 0.36
C ALA A 25 11.11 4.91 0.84
N VAL A 26 10.17 5.86 1.01
CA VAL A 26 10.47 7.17 1.64
C VAL A 26 10.97 6.98 3.07
N THR A 27 10.36 6.08 3.83
CA THR A 27 10.79 5.75 5.21
C THR A 27 12.20 5.18 5.23
N LEU A 28 12.50 4.23 4.33
CA LEU A 28 13.85 3.65 4.20
C LEU A 28 14.88 4.72 3.84
N TYR A 29 14.57 5.59 2.87
CA TYR A 29 15.41 6.73 2.53
C TYR A 29 15.70 7.60 3.75
N SER A 30 14.67 7.90 4.52
CA SER A 30 14.79 8.74 5.73
C SER A 30 15.65 8.08 6.81
N ILE A 31 15.58 6.76 6.94
CA ILE A 31 16.45 5.99 7.87
C ILE A 31 17.89 6.00 7.38
N GLU A 32 18.14 5.62 6.12
CA GLU A 32 19.49 5.49 5.55
C GLU A 32 20.24 6.84 5.48
N ASN A 33 19.50 7.96 5.38
CA ASN A 33 20.08 9.30 5.34
C ASN A 33 20.06 10.03 6.70
N GLY A 34 19.72 9.35 7.80
CA GLY A 34 19.76 9.94 9.14
C GLY A 34 18.78 11.11 9.32
N ILE A 35 17.62 11.05 8.67
CA ILE A 35 16.53 12.03 8.81
C ILE A 35 15.73 11.78 10.10
N PHE A 36 15.80 10.55 10.63
CA PHE A 36 15.25 10.24 11.95
C PHE A 36 16.27 10.56 13.04
N LYS A 37 15.82 11.30 14.06
CA LYS A 37 16.51 11.52 15.34
C LYS A 37 15.78 10.71 16.42
N GLY A 38 16.20 9.47 16.63
CA GLY A 38 15.42 8.51 17.42
C GLY A 38 14.10 8.15 16.69
N ASN A 39 12.98 8.51 17.29
CA ASN A 39 11.65 8.33 16.70
C ASN A 39 11.09 9.62 16.04
N GLU A 40 11.78 10.73 16.19
CA GLU A 40 11.35 12.01 15.59
C GLU A 40 11.89 12.15 14.17
N ILE A 41 11.09 12.77 13.31
CA ILE A 41 11.42 13.02 11.91
C ILE A 41 11.88 14.47 11.77
N ASP A 42 13.04 14.70 11.19
CA ASP A 42 13.47 16.01 10.71
C ASP A 42 12.68 16.36 9.45
N THR A 43 11.49 16.91 9.67
CA THR A 43 10.51 17.20 8.60
C THR A 43 11.02 18.25 7.62
N GLU A 44 11.77 19.25 8.09
CA GLU A 44 12.33 20.29 7.22
C GLU A 44 13.37 19.71 6.26
N ARG A 45 14.22 18.81 6.75
CA ARG A 45 15.21 18.14 5.93
C ARG A 45 14.55 17.20 4.94
N LEU A 46 13.57 16.39 5.37
CA LEU A 46 12.84 15.52 4.47
C LEU A 46 12.13 16.30 3.37
N GLN A 47 11.52 17.46 3.70
CA GLN A 47 10.85 18.31 2.73
C GLN A 47 11.80 18.85 1.67
N LYS A 48 13.04 19.20 2.03
CA LYS A 48 14.07 19.63 1.08
C LYS A 48 14.54 18.49 0.17
N GLU A 49 14.55 17.27 0.69
CA GLU A 49 15.09 16.10 0.00
C GLU A 49 14.01 15.29 -0.75
N ILE A 50 12.72 15.55 -0.53
CA ILE A 50 11.63 14.72 -1.11
C ILE A 50 11.64 14.68 -2.64
N GLY A 51 12.10 15.74 -3.29
CA GLY A 51 12.26 15.81 -4.74
C GLY A 51 13.33 14.88 -5.31
N ASN A 52 14.25 14.39 -4.46
CA ASN A 52 15.30 13.45 -4.85
C ASN A 52 14.89 11.99 -4.67
N ILE A 53 13.66 11.73 -4.22
CA ILE A 53 13.14 10.39 -3.95
C ILE A 53 12.30 9.94 -5.13
N HIS A 54 12.90 9.11 -5.99
CA HIS A 54 12.24 8.53 -7.16
C HIS A 54 11.97 7.05 -6.93
N ILE A 55 10.70 6.67 -7.04
CA ILE A 55 10.26 5.30 -6.80
C ILE A 55 9.73 4.71 -8.11
N SER A 56 10.15 3.50 -8.41
CA SER A 56 9.69 2.75 -9.57
C SER A 56 9.43 1.29 -9.21
N PHE A 57 8.70 0.61 -10.08
CA PHE A 57 8.37 -0.81 -9.93
C PHE A 57 8.81 -1.56 -11.18
N GLN A 58 9.48 -2.71 -10.98
CA GLN A 58 9.92 -3.57 -12.08
C GLN A 58 9.47 -5.00 -11.80
N LEU A 59 8.89 -5.64 -12.83
CA LEU A 59 8.45 -7.03 -12.72
C LEU A 59 9.65 -7.93 -12.41
N ASN A 60 9.56 -8.67 -11.33
CA ASN A 60 10.53 -9.71 -10.99
C ASN A 60 10.12 -11.02 -11.67
N PRO A 61 10.89 -11.52 -12.65
CA PRO A 61 10.53 -12.72 -13.41
C PRO A 61 10.43 -13.97 -12.55
N SER A 62 11.18 -14.03 -11.45
CA SER A 62 11.23 -15.22 -10.56
C SER A 62 9.99 -15.33 -9.70
N THR A 63 9.39 -14.19 -9.31
CA THR A 63 8.22 -14.16 -8.42
C THR A 63 6.93 -13.85 -9.15
N GLY A 64 7.00 -13.36 -10.39
CA GLY A 64 5.88 -12.82 -11.15
C GLY A 64 5.29 -11.54 -10.57
N ARG A 65 5.99 -10.87 -9.64
CA ARG A 65 5.52 -9.66 -8.93
C ARG A 65 6.46 -8.49 -9.16
N PRO A 66 5.96 -7.24 -9.06
CA PRO A 66 6.84 -6.09 -9.11
C PRO A 66 7.66 -5.96 -7.82
N ASP A 67 8.96 -5.75 -7.99
CA ASP A 67 9.85 -5.29 -6.92
C ASP A 67 9.90 -3.76 -6.92
N THR A 68 10.07 -3.20 -5.74
CA THR A 68 10.17 -1.75 -5.51
C THR A 68 11.61 -1.29 -5.64
N TYR A 69 11.81 -0.22 -6.41
CA TYR A 69 13.11 0.43 -6.62
C TYR A 69 13.08 1.85 -6.05
N LEU A 70 14.09 2.21 -5.29
CA LEU A 70 14.34 3.55 -4.79
C LEU A 70 15.59 4.09 -5.47
N ASN A 71 15.46 5.20 -6.22
CA ASN A 71 16.56 5.81 -6.99
C ASN A 71 17.32 4.79 -7.84
N GLY A 72 16.61 3.84 -8.46
CA GLY A 72 17.19 2.79 -9.31
C GLY A 72 17.74 1.57 -8.58
N VAL A 73 17.72 1.54 -7.24
CA VAL A 73 18.19 0.41 -6.43
C VAL A 73 17.00 -0.42 -5.96
N ASN A 74 17.06 -1.75 -6.13
CA ASN A 74 16.04 -2.66 -5.60
C ASN A 74 16.05 -2.65 -4.08
N VAL A 75 14.92 -2.27 -3.49
CA VAL A 75 14.74 -2.15 -2.03
C VAL A 75 13.62 -3.04 -1.49
N GLU A 76 13.04 -3.92 -2.30
CA GLU A 76 11.85 -4.70 -1.95
C GLU A 76 11.98 -5.44 -0.61
N ASN A 77 13.10 -6.07 -0.36
CA ASN A 77 13.34 -6.76 0.92
C ASN A 77 13.54 -5.78 2.08
N LYS A 78 14.28 -4.69 1.86
CA LYS A 78 14.59 -3.70 2.90
C LYS A 78 13.33 -2.98 3.39
N ILE A 79 12.43 -2.59 2.49
CA ILE A 79 11.20 -1.89 2.83
C ILE A 79 10.18 -2.76 3.59
N ARG A 80 10.38 -4.08 3.62
CA ARG A 80 9.53 -5.02 4.39
C ARG A 80 10.07 -5.31 5.79
N SER A 81 11.21 -4.74 6.17
CA SER A 81 11.80 -4.91 7.50
C SER A 81 10.90 -4.37 8.62
N MET A 82 11.10 -4.85 9.84
CA MET A 82 10.39 -4.34 11.03
C MET A 82 10.75 -2.89 11.31
N GLU A 83 11.99 -2.49 11.09
CA GLU A 83 12.45 -1.13 11.28
C GLU A 83 11.68 -0.13 10.41
N VAL A 84 11.53 -0.41 9.12
CA VAL A 84 10.72 0.41 8.20
C VAL A 84 9.23 0.34 8.59
N SER A 85 8.75 -0.87 8.93
CA SER A 85 7.33 -1.09 9.24
C SER A 85 6.84 -0.31 10.46
N SER A 86 7.71 -0.15 11.47
CA SER A 86 7.38 0.60 12.69
C SER A 86 7.39 2.13 12.49
N ARG A 87 8.10 2.63 11.47
CA ARG A 87 8.31 4.07 11.23
C ARG A 87 7.53 4.63 10.05
N VAL A 88 6.83 3.81 9.27
CA VAL A 88 6.14 4.26 8.05
C VAL A 88 4.92 5.13 8.33
N SER A 89 4.21 4.90 9.43
CA SER A 89 2.97 5.64 9.72
C SER A 89 3.19 7.13 9.92
N PRO A 90 4.17 7.61 10.73
CA PRO A 90 4.49 9.03 10.81
C PRO A 90 4.86 9.66 9.47
N ILE A 91 5.64 9.00 8.63
CA ILE A 91 6.00 9.47 7.28
C ILE A 91 4.74 9.63 6.42
N ALA A 92 3.83 8.66 6.47
CA ALA A 92 2.62 8.65 5.66
C ALA A 92 1.56 9.69 6.07
N THR A 93 1.72 10.37 7.21
CA THR A 93 0.84 11.48 7.62
C THR A 93 1.32 12.84 7.13
N LEU A 94 2.57 12.98 6.71
CA LEU A 94 3.14 14.24 6.26
C LEU A 94 2.54 14.66 4.91
N GLY A 95 1.92 15.86 4.88
CA GLY A 95 1.20 16.38 3.70
C GLY A 95 2.10 16.44 2.45
N PHE A 96 3.29 17.04 2.57
CA PHE A 96 4.23 17.18 1.46
C PHE A 96 4.75 15.82 0.93
N VAL A 97 4.89 14.82 1.80
CA VAL A 97 5.24 13.45 1.36
C VAL A 97 4.08 12.86 0.55
N ARG A 98 2.85 13.07 1.02
CA ARG A 98 1.66 12.59 0.30
C ARG A 98 1.54 13.23 -1.08
N GLU A 99 1.70 14.54 -1.16
CA GLU A 99 1.66 15.28 -2.43
C GLU A 99 2.71 14.73 -3.43
N ALA A 100 3.95 14.55 -2.97
CA ALA A 100 5.02 13.99 -3.80
C ALA A 100 4.71 12.54 -4.26
N MET A 101 4.16 11.71 -3.38
CA MET A 101 3.81 10.34 -3.73
C MET A 101 2.62 10.28 -4.68
N VAL A 102 1.57 11.08 -4.46
CA VAL A 102 0.42 11.19 -5.37
C VAL A 102 0.86 11.62 -6.76
N ALA A 103 1.74 12.63 -6.88
CA ALA A 103 2.27 13.06 -8.16
C ALA A 103 2.99 11.92 -8.91
N GLN A 104 3.85 11.16 -8.22
CA GLN A 104 4.54 10.00 -8.84
C GLN A 104 3.54 8.91 -9.22
N GLN A 105 2.54 8.61 -8.41
CA GLN A 105 1.50 7.62 -8.69
C GLN A 105 0.68 8.01 -9.93
N GLN A 106 0.30 9.27 -10.06
CA GLN A 106 -0.43 9.78 -11.22
C GLN A 106 0.37 9.64 -12.52
N VAL A 107 1.66 9.96 -12.48
CA VAL A 107 2.56 9.74 -13.63
C VAL A 107 2.62 8.26 -14.02
N MET A 108 2.69 7.35 -13.04
CA MET A 108 2.68 5.90 -13.31
C MET A 108 1.37 5.44 -13.97
N GLY A 109 0.26 6.11 -13.68
CA GLY A 109 -1.07 5.82 -14.23
C GLY A 109 -1.32 6.32 -15.64
N ASN A 110 -0.52 7.28 -16.14
CA ASN A 110 -0.73 7.91 -17.46
C ASN A 110 -0.77 6.91 -18.63
N SER A 111 -0.07 5.79 -18.51
CA SER A 111 -0.06 4.74 -19.55
C SER A 111 -1.26 3.80 -19.48
N LYS A 112 -2.18 3.98 -18.55
CA LYS A 112 -3.31 3.06 -18.26
C LYS A 112 -2.87 1.59 -18.05
N GLY A 113 -3.83 0.67 -17.94
CA GLY A 113 -3.54 -0.77 -17.76
C GLY A 113 -2.76 -1.06 -16.48
N ILE A 114 -3.05 -0.34 -15.40
CA ILE A 114 -2.46 -0.54 -14.07
C ILE A 114 -3.53 -0.97 -13.06
N VAL A 115 -3.09 -1.70 -12.06
CA VAL A 115 -3.84 -1.95 -10.83
C VAL A 115 -3.05 -1.35 -9.68
N MET A 116 -3.68 -0.46 -8.91
CA MET A 116 -3.03 0.19 -7.78
C MET A 116 -3.81 -0.07 -6.50
N ASP A 117 -3.10 -0.45 -5.45
CA ASP A 117 -3.65 -0.60 -4.11
C ASP A 117 -3.10 0.45 -3.14
N GLY A 118 -3.97 0.90 -2.25
CA GLY A 118 -3.64 1.93 -1.27
C GLY A 118 -4.83 2.31 -0.40
N ARG A 119 -4.76 3.51 0.22
CA ARG A 119 -5.79 4.02 1.15
C ARG A 119 -6.73 5.02 0.53
N ASP A 120 -6.22 5.78 -0.41
CA ASP A 120 -6.87 6.95 -1.01
C ASP A 120 -6.77 6.95 -2.55
N ILE A 121 -6.55 5.77 -3.13
CA ILE A 121 -6.35 5.65 -4.60
C ILE A 121 -7.59 6.12 -5.35
N GLY A 122 -8.76 5.63 -5.00
CA GLY A 122 -10.02 5.97 -5.68
C GLY A 122 -10.64 7.32 -5.27
N THR A 123 -10.08 8.00 -4.27
CA THR A 123 -10.59 9.30 -3.80
C THR A 123 -9.67 10.46 -4.12
N THR A 124 -8.35 10.20 -4.19
CA THR A 124 -7.34 11.26 -4.36
C THR A 124 -6.44 11.04 -5.56
N VAL A 125 -5.92 9.82 -5.74
CA VAL A 125 -4.92 9.54 -6.79
C VAL A 125 -5.59 9.42 -8.16
N PHE A 126 -6.62 8.58 -8.26
CA PHE A 126 -7.40 8.31 -9.47
C PHE A 126 -8.90 8.39 -9.19
N PRO A 127 -9.43 9.60 -8.97
CA PRO A 127 -10.88 9.78 -8.73
C PRO A 127 -11.73 9.36 -9.93
N ASP A 128 -11.15 9.31 -11.13
CA ASP A 128 -11.83 8.91 -12.38
C ASP A 128 -11.44 7.50 -12.84
N ALA A 129 -10.94 6.64 -11.92
CA ALA A 129 -10.62 5.25 -12.26
C ALA A 129 -11.89 4.49 -12.70
N GLU A 130 -11.76 3.69 -13.77
CA GLU A 130 -12.86 2.93 -14.37
C GLU A 130 -13.46 1.88 -13.41
N LEU A 131 -12.64 1.34 -12.51
CA LEU A 131 -13.07 0.39 -11.49
C LEU A 131 -12.45 0.73 -10.15
N LYS A 132 -13.30 1.03 -9.16
CA LYS A 132 -12.90 1.28 -7.79
C LYS A 132 -13.49 0.23 -6.88
N ILE A 133 -12.63 -0.38 -6.06
CA ILE A 133 -13.03 -1.41 -5.10
C ILE A 133 -12.54 -1.02 -3.72
N PHE A 134 -13.47 -0.78 -2.81
CA PHE A 134 -13.16 -0.56 -1.41
C PHE A 134 -13.21 -1.89 -0.67
N VAL A 135 -12.04 -2.35 -0.23
CA VAL A 135 -11.89 -3.63 0.44
C VAL A 135 -11.93 -3.45 1.95
N THR A 136 -12.71 -4.27 2.62
CA THR A 136 -12.79 -4.31 4.08
C THR A 136 -12.73 -5.74 4.61
N ALA A 137 -12.30 -5.87 5.85
CA ALA A 137 -12.43 -7.06 6.69
C ALA A 137 -12.36 -6.62 8.16
N THR A 138 -12.86 -7.44 9.07
CA THR A 138 -12.75 -7.11 10.50
C THR A 138 -11.29 -7.00 10.94
N PRO A 139 -10.98 -6.16 11.94
CA PRO A 139 -9.61 -6.05 12.47
C PRO A 139 -9.03 -7.38 12.93
N GLU A 140 -9.86 -8.23 13.53
CA GLU A 140 -9.49 -9.54 14.05
C GLU A 140 -9.04 -10.48 12.92
N ILE A 141 -9.80 -10.54 11.83
CA ILE A 141 -9.44 -11.37 10.66
C ILE A 141 -8.17 -10.87 10.01
N ARG A 142 -7.98 -9.55 9.90
CA ARG A 142 -6.75 -8.98 9.35
C ARG A 142 -5.54 -9.24 10.26
N ALA A 143 -5.72 -9.16 11.57
CA ALA A 143 -4.69 -9.50 12.53
C ALA A 143 -4.33 -11.00 12.46
N GLN A 144 -5.34 -11.89 12.34
CA GLN A 144 -5.12 -13.32 12.20
C GLN A 144 -4.30 -13.65 10.94
N ARG A 145 -4.67 -13.09 9.78
CA ARG A 145 -3.94 -13.29 8.53
C ARG A 145 -2.48 -12.82 8.64
N ARG A 146 -2.24 -11.70 9.32
CA ARG A 146 -0.88 -11.20 9.55
C ARG A 146 -0.08 -12.08 10.52
N TYR A 147 -0.71 -12.55 11.57
CA TYR A 147 -0.12 -13.48 12.51
C TYR A 147 0.32 -14.78 11.82
N ASP A 148 -0.56 -15.37 11.00
CA ASP A 148 -0.29 -16.59 10.26
C ASP A 148 0.86 -16.39 9.24
N GLU A 149 0.90 -15.23 8.58
CA GLU A 149 2.00 -14.86 7.66
C GLU A 149 3.35 -14.78 8.37
N LEU A 150 3.40 -14.15 9.55
CA LEU A 150 4.64 -14.02 10.34
C LEU A 150 5.10 -15.38 10.85
N LYS A 151 4.17 -16.19 11.35
CA LYS A 151 4.46 -17.59 11.76
C LYS A 151 5.01 -18.43 10.63
N ALA A 152 4.42 -18.33 9.45
CA ALA A 152 4.91 -19.07 8.27
C ALA A 152 6.33 -18.68 7.86
N LYS A 153 6.76 -17.46 8.21
CA LYS A 153 8.13 -16.96 8.00
C LYS A 153 9.08 -17.26 9.16
N GLY A 154 8.63 -18.02 10.19
CA GLY A 154 9.41 -18.33 11.38
C GLY A 154 9.66 -17.13 12.30
N GLN A 155 8.86 -16.07 12.20
CA GLN A 155 8.96 -14.90 13.05
C GLN A 155 8.06 -15.05 14.29
N GLU A 156 8.60 -14.75 15.45
CA GLU A 156 7.78 -14.64 16.67
C GLU A 156 6.87 -13.40 16.57
N ALA A 157 5.61 -13.57 16.93
CA ALA A 157 4.62 -12.51 16.90
C ALA A 157 3.54 -12.74 17.95
N SER A 158 3.05 -11.66 18.55
CA SER A 158 1.88 -11.66 19.43
C SER A 158 0.65 -11.27 18.64
N PHE A 159 -0.42 -12.06 18.74
CA PHE A 159 -1.68 -11.73 18.10
C PHE A 159 -2.28 -10.42 18.63
N ASP A 160 -2.21 -10.21 19.95
CA ASP A 160 -2.78 -9.01 20.59
C ASP A 160 -2.04 -7.74 20.15
N GLU A 161 -0.70 -7.79 20.06
CA GLU A 161 0.11 -6.68 19.55
C GLU A 161 -0.21 -6.36 18.08
N ILE A 162 -0.40 -7.40 17.27
CA ILE A 162 -0.77 -7.24 15.87
C ILE A 162 -2.17 -6.61 15.76
N LEU A 163 -3.13 -7.08 16.55
CA LEU A 163 -4.50 -6.58 16.55
C LEU A 163 -4.57 -5.10 16.98
N GLU A 164 -3.84 -4.75 18.02
CA GLU A 164 -3.74 -3.35 18.48
C GLU A 164 -3.11 -2.47 17.40
N ASN A 165 -2.04 -2.92 16.78
CA ASN A 165 -1.38 -2.21 15.68
C ASN A 165 -2.34 -2.03 14.48
N VAL A 166 -3.13 -3.04 14.13
CA VAL A 166 -4.14 -2.95 13.07
C VAL A 166 -5.18 -1.88 13.39
N LYS A 167 -5.72 -1.87 14.61
CA LYS A 167 -6.73 -0.89 15.05
C LYS A 167 -6.16 0.53 15.06
N GLN A 168 -4.97 0.70 15.61
CA GLN A 168 -4.29 1.99 15.65
C GLN A 168 -4.03 2.57 14.26
N ARG A 169 -3.56 1.74 13.33
CA ARG A 169 -3.33 2.16 11.95
C ARG A 169 -4.62 2.52 11.23
N ASP A 170 -5.70 1.77 11.45
CA ASP A 170 -7.01 2.12 10.88
C ASP A 170 -7.49 3.47 11.39
N TYR A 171 -7.33 3.71 12.69
CA TYR A 171 -7.68 5.00 13.28
C TYR A 171 -6.88 6.15 12.65
N ILE A 172 -5.56 6.00 12.53
CA ILE A 172 -4.70 7.01 11.88
C ILE A 172 -5.12 7.23 10.43
N ASP A 173 -5.29 6.15 9.65
CA ASP A 173 -5.64 6.23 8.23
C ASP A 173 -7.01 6.92 8.01
N GLN A 174 -7.97 6.72 8.91
CA GLN A 174 -9.31 7.31 8.81
C GLN A 174 -9.39 8.76 9.29
N ASN A 175 -8.55 9.13 10.26
CA ASN A 175 -8.63 10.43 10.93
C ASN A 175 -7.50 11.40 10.55
N ARG A 176 -6.57 11.01 9.68
CA ARG A 176 -5.52 11.91 9.21
C ARG A 176 -6.13 13.08 8.43
N GLU A 177 -5.51 14.24 8.56
CA GLU A 177 -5.97 15.50 7.96
C GLU A 177 -5.95 15.45 6.41
N VAL A 178 -4.87 14.93 5.83
CA VAL A 178 -4.69 14.89 4.38
C VAL A 178 -5.07 13.52 3.82
N SER A 179 -6.01 13.48 2.88
CA SER A 179 -6.47 12.29 2.16
C SER A 179 -6.82 11.12 3.10
N PRO A 180 -7.77 11.29 4.02
CA PRO A 180 -8.17 10.20 4.92
C PRO A 180 -8.72 9.01 4.15
N LEU A 181 -8.63 7.83 4.76
CA LEU A 181 -9.19 6.61 4.21
C LEU A 181 -10.71 6.69 4.16
N ARG A 182 -11.27 6.84 2.98
CA ARG A 182 -12.72 6.85 2.72
C ARG A 182 -13.05 5.99 1.51
N LYS A 183 -14.25 5.43 1.52
CA LYS A 183 -14.81 4.77 0.34
C LYS A 183 -15.26 5.87 -0.64
N ALA A 184 -14.82 5.83 -1.90
CA ALA A 184 -15.37 6.68 -2.94
C ALA A 184 -16.85 6.31 -3.19
N ASP A 185 -17.68 7.28 -3.57
CA ASP A 185 -19.13 7.07 -3.70
C ASP A 185 -19.46 6.00 -4.75
N ASP A 186 -18.68 5.95 -5.81
CA ASP A 186 -18.79 5.00 -6.93
C ASP A 186 -17.98 3.70 -6.70
N ALA A 187 -17.32 3.54 -5.55
CA ALA A 187 -16.57 2.33 -5.27
C ALA A 187 -17.47 1.15 -4.85
N LEU A 188 -17.23 0.01 -5.47
CA LEU A 188 -17.81 -1.26 -5.05
C LEU A 188 -17.23 -1.68 -3.69
N LEU A 189 -18.08 -2.14 -2.79
CA LEU A 189 -17.65 -2.67 -1.51
C LEU A 189 -17.35 -4.16 -1.63
N LEU A 190 -16.16 -4.58 -1.20
CA LEU A 190 -15.78 -5.97 -1.01
C LEU A 190 -15.45 -6.23 0.46
N ASP A 191 -16.38 -6.82 1.19
CA ASP A 191 -16.08 -7.37 2.51
C ASP A 191 -15.54 -8.80 2.34
N ASN A 192 -14.25 -8.98 2.63
CA ASN A 192 -13.59 -10.25 2.51
C ASN A 192 -13.39 -10.99 3.84
N THR A 193 -14.11 -10.59 4.89
CA THR A 193 -14.00 -11.16 6.24
C THR A 193 -14.08 -12.68 6.22
N THR A 194 -15.05 -13.24 5.50
CA THR A 194 -15.31 -14.70 5.44
C THR A 194 -14.91 -15.34 4.11
N MET A 195 -14.38 -14.56 3.17
CA MET A 195 -14.05 -15.06 1.83
C MET A 195 -12.70 -15.77 1.79
N THR A 196 -12.66 -16.88 1.06
CA THR A 196 -11.41 -17.50 0.64
C THR A 196 -10.70 -16.67 -0.44
N ILE A 197 -9.40 -16.90 -0.64
CA ILE A 197 -8.62 -16.24 -1.70
C ILE A 197 -9.23 -16.51 -3.08
N SER A 198 -9.71 -17.75 -3.32
CA SER A 198 -10.34 -18.13 -4.60
C SER A 198 -11.63 -17.33 -4.84
N GLN A 199 -12.50 -17.23 -3.83
CA GLN A 199 -13.74 -16.44 -3.92
C GLN A 199 -13.48 -14.96 -4.17
N GLN A 200 -12.43 -14.40 -3.55
CA GLN A 200 -12.03 -13.02 -3.78
C GLN A 200 -11.56 -12.81 -5.23
N LYS A 201 -10.71 -13.70 -5.74
CA LYS A 201 -10.22 -13.65 -7.13
C LYS A 201 -11.37 -13.73 -8.13
N GLU A 202 -12.29 -14.66 -7.94
CA GLU A 202 -13.45 -14.83 -8.80
C GLU A 202 -14.36 -13.60 -8.80
N TRP A 203 -14.62 -13.03 -7.61
CA TRP A 203 -15.41 -11.82 -7.49
C TRP A 203 -14.74 -10.64 -8.20
N LEU A 204 -13.44 -10.44 -8.01
CA LEU A 204 -12.65 -9.39 -8.65
C LEU A 204 -12.67 -9.54 -10.18
N GLN A 205 -12.44 -10.74 -10.68
CA GLN A 205 -12.46 -11.03 -12.12
C GLN A 205 -13.83 -10.69 -12.72
N LYS A 206 -14.90 -11.09 -12.04
CA LYS A 206 -16.27 -10.78 -12.48
C LYS A 206 -16.55 -9.28 -12.56
N GLN A 207 -16.09 -8.46 -11.59
CA GLN A 207 -16.28 -7.02 -11.65
C GLN A 207 -15.44 -6.41 -12.78
N PHE A 208 -14.22 -6.86 -12.94
CA PHE A 208 -13.35 -6.41 -14.01
C PHE A 208 -13.93 -6.72 -15.40
N ASP A 209 -14.37 -7.96 -15.64
CA ASP A 209 -14.97 -8.38 -16.91
C ASP A 209 -16.22 -7.56 -17.26
N LYS A 210 -17.00 -7.16 -16.26
CA LYS A 210 -18.14 -6.27 -16.44
C LYS A 210 -17.70 -4.86 -16.87
N THR A 211 -16.63 -4.35 -16.27
CA THR A 211 -16.14 -2.99 -16.56
C THR A 211 -15.54 -2.89 -17.96
N ILE A 212 -14.91 -3.95 -18.46
CA ILE A 212 -14.32 -3.94 -19.83
C ILE A 212 -15.38 -4.15 -20.91
N LYS A 213 -16.46 -4.87 -20.62
CA LYS A 213 -17.49 -5.23 -21.60
C LYS A 213 -18.63 -4.20 -21.72
N GLY A 214 -18.72 -3.30 -20.75
CA GLY A 214 -19.71 -2.19 -20.74
C GLY A 214 -19.13 -0.96 -21.33
#